data_094bc28c87a38f018deead2fc8ddc3f8
#
_entry.id   094bc28c87a38f018deead2fc8ddc3f8
#
_cell.length_a   1.000
_cell.length_b   1.000
_cell.length_c   1.000
_cell.angle_alpha   90.00
_cell.angle_beta   90.00
_cell.angle_gamma   90.00
#
_symmetry.space_group_name_H-M   'P 1'
#
loop_
_entity.id
_entity.type
_entity.pdbx_description
1 polymer ?
#
loop_
_entity_poly.entity_id
_entity_poly.type
_entity_poly.pdbx_seq_one_letter_code
_entity_poly.pdbx_strand_id
1 'polypeptide(L)'
;VTLTNYSPVADVCSRNNTTQYLMCPQCDKCGFWHLSQVCEPTRIAYVFNNEMAIVLAVLVSIWSLFFIKFWNRHHSKQTFQWQTYEIEKTDEPSRPEFVNKVKTVRRNIATGQLQQYIPLTSLCCHYTVAIVTVIFMICIILAALLGVVVYRSVVYTIATRRSESQARVTTDITAGVITLICINVLGWVYVPIATRLTNLENPRTQSQWENSFTYKMFAFQFVNWYSSLFYIAFFKTKHFTGRPGEYVRYGKHGYRLEGCPPQTGCSMELCVQLAVIMVGQMILQNISEISKP
;
A
#
# COMPACT_ATOMS: atom_id res chain seq x y z
N VAL A 1 -12.85 11.78 24.89
CA VAL A 1 -11.50 12.36 24.82
C VAL A 1 -11.64 13.81 25.28
N THR A 2 -11.34 14.08 26.55
CA THR A 2 -11.27 15.42 27.10
C THR A 2 -10.08 16.12 26.43
N LEU A 3 -10.38 17.01 25.48
CA LEU A 3 -9.41 17.92 24.89
C LEU A 3 -8.84 18.77 26.01
N THR A 4 -7.63 18.46 26.45
CA THR A 4 -6.92 19.24 27.45
C THR A 4 -6.67 20.64 26.90
N ASN A 5 -6.66 21.65 27.74
CA ASN A 5 -6.50 23.08 27.38
C ASN A 5 -5.20 23.41 26.64
N TYR A 6 -4.33 22.46 26.41
CA TYR A 6 -3.05 22.57 25.68
C TYR A 6 -3.07 21.97 24.27
N SER A 7 -4.21 21.65 23.72
CA SER A 7 -4.25 21.12 22.35
C SER A 7 -4.11 22.26 21.33
N PRO A 8 -3.39 22.05 20.21
CA PRO A 8 -3.31 23.04 19.12
C PRO A 8 -4.71 23.41 18.57
N VAL A 9 -5.69 22.55 18.81
CA VAL A 9 -7.11 22.79 18.50
C VAL A 9 -7.70 23.92 19.38
N ALA A 10 -7.29 24.01 20.65
CA ALA A 10 -7.78 25.07 21.55
C ALA A 10 -7.34 26.45 21.02
N ASP A 11 -6.11 26.57 20.54
CA ASP A 11 -5.56 27.82 19.98
C ASP A 11 -6.28 28.24 18.70
N VAL A 12 -6.58 27.28 17.82
CA VAL A 12 -7.26 27.56 16.53
C VAL A 12 -8.77 27.77 16.70
N CYS A 13 -9.41 27.13 17.68
CA CYS A 13 -10.86 27.19 17.90
C CYS A 13 -11.27 28.19 19.00
N SER A 14 -10.32 28.88 19.63
CA SER A 14 -10.63 29.89 20.66
C SER A 14 -11.28 31.14 20.03
N ARG A 15 -12.51 31.40 20.42
CA ARG A 15 -13.35 32.48 19.85
C ARG A 15 -12.77 33.89 20.08
N ASN A 16 -11.95 34.08 21.09
CA ASN A 16 -11.46 35.42 21.47
C ASN A 16 -10.18 35.84 20.72
N ASN A 17 -9.36 34.91 20.25
CA ASN A 17 -8.07 35.24 19.62
C ASN A 17 -8.06 35.00 18.12
N THR A 18 -8.88 34.10 17.58
CA THR A 18 -8.77 33.63 16.19
C THR A 18 -9.52 34.45 15.16
N THR A 19 -10.47 35.28 15.59
CA THR A 19 -11.18 36.24 14.69
C THR A 19 -10.29 37.38 14.22
N GLN A 20 -9.16 37.62 14.89
CA GLN A 20 -8.22 38.70 14.56
C GLN A 20 -7.12 38.26 13.60
N TYR A 21 -6.83 36.94 13.47
CA TYR A 21 -5.76 36.47 12.61
C TYR A 21 -6.24 36.23 11.17
N LEU A 22 -5.78 37.10 10.27
CA LEU A 22 -5.91 36.96 8.84
C LEU A 22 -4.74 36.14 8.29
N MET A 23 -5.07 35.05 7.61
CA MET A 23 -4.09 34.15 7.01
C MET A 23 -3.89 34.51 5.53
N CYS A 24 -2.66 34.23 5.03
CA CYS A 24 -2.31 34.48 3.65
C CYS A 24 -3.20 33.72 2.65
N PRO A 25 -3.43 34.31 1.46
CA PRO A 25 -4.19 33.67 0.40
C PRO A 25 -3.60 32.31 0.04
N GLN A 26 -4.46 31.30 -0.14
CA GLN A 26 -4.03 29.94 -0.53
C GLN A 26 -3.89 29.76 -2.04
N CYS A 27 -4.35 30.72 -2.83
CA CYS A 27 -4.20 30.74 -4.28
C CYS A 27 -4.00 32.18 -4.80
N ASP A 28 -3.50 32.34 -6.05
CA ASP A 28 -3.18 33.65 -6.66
C ASP A 28 -4.38 34.62 -6.77
N LYS A 29 -5.59 34.08 -6.72
CA LYS A 29 -6.85 34.87 -6.83
C LYS A 29 -7.73 34.77 -5.58
N CYS A 30 -7.25 34.08 -4.53
CA CYS A 30 -7.99 33.95 -3.27
C CYS A 30 -7.78 35.19 -2.41
N GLY A 31 -8.82 35.55 -1.62
CA GLY A 31 -8.72 36.58 -0.58
C GLY A 31 -8.03 36.05 0.69
N PHE A 32 -7.75 36.98 1.60
CA PHE A 32 -7.34 36.64 2.95
C PHE A 32 -8.50 35.91 3.67
N TRP A 33 -8.19 34.94 4.50
CA TRP A 33 -9.17 34.16 5.22
C TRP A 33 -8.87 34.12 6.73
N HIS A 34 -9.91 33.92 7.55
CA HIS A 34 -9.78 33.91 9.00
C HIS A 34 -9.40 32.50 9.51
N LEU A 35 -8.48 32.46 10.48
CA LEU A 35 -8.03 31.20 11.09
C LEU A 35 -9.20 30.40 11.71
N SER A 36 -10.24 31.07 12.19
CA SER A 36 -11.44 30.41 12.74
C SER A 36 -12.20 29.51 11.77
N GLN A 37 -12.07 29.72 10.45
CA GLN A 37 -12.75 28.91 9.44
C GLN A 37 -12.21 27.47 9.34
N VAL A 38 -11.00 27.22 9.88
CA VAL A 38 -10.38 25.90 9.85
C VAL A 38 -10.48 25.14 11.18
N CYS A 39 -11.30 25.61 12.12
CA CYS A 39 -11.48 24.97 13.40
C CYS A 39 -11.99 23.52 13.27
N GLU A 40 -13.05 23.27 12.49
CA GLU A 40 -13.61 21.94 12.31
C GLU A 40 -12.65 20.98 11.60
N PRO A 41 -12.02 21.33 10.45
CA PRO A 41 -10.99 20.52 9.84
C PRO A 41 -9.82 20.20 10.78
N THR A 42 -9.38 21.17 11.59
CA THR A 42 -8.30 20.97 12.56
C THR A 42 -8.67 20.01 13.68
N ARG A 43 -9.92 20.05 14.16
CA ARG A 43 -10.42 19.07 15.12
C ARG A 43 -10.37 17.65 14.60
N ILE A 44 -10.86 17.45 13.38
CA ILE A 44 -10.85 16.13 12.73
C ILE A 44 -9.42 15.65 12.52
N ALA A 45 -8.55 16.53 12.02
CA ALA A 45 -7.14 16.20 11.79
C ALA A 45 -6.42 15.82 13.10
N TYR A 46 -6.72 16.48 14.22
CA TYR A 46 -6.12 16.20 15.51
C TYR A 46 -6.50 14.82 16.08
N VAL A 47 -7.69 14.32 15.76
CA VAL A 47 -8.09 12.95 16.13
C VAL A 47 -7.14 11.90 15.55
N PHE A 48 -6.68 12.10 14.32
CA PHE A 48 -5.80 11.17 13.63
C PHE A 48 -4.30 11.49 13.79
N ASN A 49 -3.97 12.74 14.05
CA ASN A 49 -2.58 13.21 14.15
C ASN A 49 -2.31 13.82 15.53
N ASN A 50 -2.28 12.97 16.54
CA ASN A 50 -1.96 13.33 17.93
C ASN A 50 -0.76 12.49 18.42
N GLU A 51 -0.15 12.94 19.52
CA GLU A 51 1.00 12.25 20.13
C GLU A 51 0.65 10.81 20.57
N MET A 52 -0.60 10.57 20.98
CA MET A 52 -1.06 9.24 21.38
C MET A 52 -1.13 8.26 20.22
N ALA A 53 -1.26 8.72 18.97
CA ALA A 53 -1.21 7.86 17.79
C ALA A 53 0.18 7.20 17.63
N ILE A 54 1.25 7.93 17.97
CA ILE A 54 2.62 7.39 17.94
C ILE A 54 2.77 6.32 19.04
N VAL A 55 2.30 6.60 20.24
CA VAL A 55 2.35 5.63 21.36
C VAL A 55 1.56 4.37 20.99
N LEU A 56 0.37 4.53 20.44
CA LEU A 56 -0.45 3.41 19.97
C LEU A 56 0.27 2.59 18.88
N ALA A 57 0.90 3.23 17.91
CA ALA A 57 1.64 2.56 16.86
C ALA A 57 2.80 1.71 17.41
N VAL A 58 3.54 2.23 18.38
CA VAL A 58 4.61 1.50 19.08
C VAL A 58 4.04 0.31 19.86
N LEU A 59 2.97 0.51 20.62
CA LEU A 59 2.34 -0.55 21.40
C LEU A 59 1.81 -1.69 20.50
N VAL A 60 1.13 -1.35 19.40
CA VAL A 60 0.63 -2.35 18.43
C VAL A 60 1.78 -3.09 17.75
N SER A 61 2.88 -2.41 17.43
CA SER A 61 4.07 -3.04 16.86
C SER A 61 4.70 -4.05 17.82
N ILE A 62 4.87 -3.68 19.08
CA ILE A 62 5.38 -4.58 20.14
C ILE A 62 4.41 -5.75 20.35
N TRP A 63 3.12 -5.46 20.46
CA TRP A 63 2.09 -6.48 20.63
C TRP A 63 2.09 -7.50 19.49
N SER A 64 2.24 -7.05 18.24
CA SER A 64 2.27 -7.93 17.08
C SER A 64 3.46 -8.91 17.13
N LEU A 65 4.63 -8.47 17.58
CA LEU A 65 5.81 -9.33 17.76
C LEU A 65 5.56 -10.40 18.83
N PHE A 66 4.98 -9.99 19.98
CA PHE A 66 4.60 -10.93 21.04
C PHE A 66 3.56 -11.93 20.55
N PHE A 67 2.52 -11.45 19.86
CA PHE A 67 1.47 -12.29 19.33
C PHE A 67 2.03 -13.39 18.40
N ILE A 68 2.89 -13.04 17.44
CA ILE A 68 3.52 -14.01 16.53
C ILE A 68 4.33 -15.06 17.32
N LYS A 69 5.10 -14.63 18.33
CA LYS A 69 5.89 -15.55 19.17
C LYS A 69 5.00 -16.50 19.98
N PHE A 70 3.95 -15.98 20.61
CA PHE A 70 2.99 -16.81 21.35
C PHE A 70 2.24 -17.77 20.44
N TRP A 71 1.81 -17.29 19.27
CA TRP A 71 1.12 -18.11 18.27
C TRP A 71 2.00 -19.27 17.81
N ASN A 72 3.23 -19.00 17.41
CA ASN A 72 4.16 -20.04 16.97
C ASN A 72 4.41 -21.08 18.06
N ARG A 73 4.56 -20.63 19.32
CA ARG A 73 4.74 -21.54 20.46
C ARG A 73 3.48 -22.39 20.69
N HIS A 74 2.32 -21.79 20.62
CA HIS A 74 1.04 -22.50 20.78
C HIS A 74 0.83 -23.52 19.67
N HIS A 75 1.08 -23.12 18.42
CA HIS A 75 1.02 -23.99 17.24
C HIS A 75 1.97 -25.19 17.38
N SER A 76 3.24 -24.98 17.73
CA SER A 76 4.20 -26.07 17.96
C SER A 76 3.76 -27.02 19.07
N LYS A 77 3.16 -26.50 20.15
CA LYS A 77 2.61 -27.34 21.22
C LYS A 77 1.47 -28.22 20.72
N GLN A 78 0.54 -27.66 19.95
CA GLN A 78 -0.58 -28.42 19.37
C GLN A 78 -0.10 -29.49 18.39
N THR A 79 0.83 -29.12 17.50
CA THR A 79 1.45 -30.07 16.54
C THR A 79 2.09 -31.25 17.26
N PHE A 80 2.77 -31.01 18.40
CA PHE A 80 3.32 -32.07 19.23
C PHE A 80 2.25 -32.90 19.91
N GLN A 81 1.19 -32.28 20.48
CA GLN A 81 0.10 -33.01 21.14
C GLN A 81 -0.69 -33.91 20.16
N TRP A 82 -0.87 -33.47 18.92
CA TRP A 82 -1.57 -34.22 17.88
C TRP A 82 -0.66 -35.20 17.12
N GLN A 83 0.62 -35.27 17.50
CA GLN A 83 1.64 -36.11 16.86
C GLN A 83 1.74 -35.89 15.33
N THR A 84 1.38 -34.71 14.87
CA THR A 84 1.44 -34.32 13.43
C THR A 84 2.84 -33.91 13.00
N TYR A 85 3.80 -33.85 13.92
CA TYR A 85 5.20 -33.47 13.65
C TYR A 85 5.91 -34.40 12.65
N GLU A 86 5.56 -35.69 12.66
CA GLU A 86 6.11 -36.64 11.69
C GLU A 86 5.52 -36.48 10.30
N ILE A 87 4.25 -36.03 10.20
CA ILE A 87 3.59 -35.78 8.92
C ILE A 87 4.24 -34.62 8.18
N GLU A 88 4.69 -33.57 8.89
CA GLU A 88 5.39 -32.43 8.32
C GLU A 88 6.81 -32.78 7.83
N LYS A 89 7.42 -33.81 8.43
CA LYS A 89 8.76 -34.32 8.04
C LYS A 89 8.70 -35.41 6.97
N THR A 90 7.54 -36.02 6.74
CA THR A 90 7.39 -37.05 5.70
C THR A 90 7.63 -36.37 4.36
N ASP A 91 8.46 -36.98 3.52
CA ASP A 91 8.77 -36.48 2.18
C ASP A 91 7.48 -36.22 1.40
N GLU A 92 7.14 -34.96 1.23
CA GLU A 92 6.00 -34.54 0.44
C GLU A 92 6.11 -35.13 -0.98
N PRO A 93 5.07 -35.76 -1.53
CA PRO A 93 5.12 -36.37 -2.84
C PRO A 93 5.43 -35.33 -3.93
N SER A 94 6.27 -35.72 -4.87
CA SER A 94 6.61 -34.86 -5.99
C SER A 94 5.36 -34.57 -6.84
N ARG A 95 5.21 -33.32 -7.28
CA ARG A 95 4.09 -32.90 -8.14
C ARG A 95 4.07 -33.73 -9.44
N PRO A 96 2.91 -34.16 -9.93
CA PRO A 96 2.81 -34.90 -11.17
C PRO A 96 3.34 -34.12 -12.38
N GLU A 97 3.19 -32.80 -12.37
CA GLU A 97 3.75 -31.94 -13.42
C GLU A 97 5.28 -31.93 -13.44
N PHE A 98 5.91 -31.97 -12.26
CA PHE A 98 7.36 -32.08 -12.13
C PHE A 98 7.85 -33.42 -12.68
N VAL A 99 7.23 -34.51 -12.28
CA VAL A 99 7.58 -35.87 -12.70
C VAL A 99 7.48 -36.02 -14.23
N ASN A 100 6.45 -35.42 -14.83
CA ASN A 100 6.22 -35.52 -16.28
C ASN A 100 7.24 -34.67 -17.10
N LYS A 101 7.65 -33.51 -16.58
CA LYS A 101 8.52 -32.59 -17.31
C LYS A 101 10.01 -32.90 -17.14
N VAL A 102 10.43 -33.38 -15.97
CA VAL A 102 11.84 -33.61 -15.62
C VAL A 102 12.24 -35.04 -15.96
N LYS A 103 13.01 -35.20 -17.04
CA LYS A 103 13.56 -36.52 -17.47
C LYS A 103 14.97 -36.80 -16.93
N THR A 104 15.65 -35.79 -16.42
CA THR A 104 17.02 -35.93 -15.89
C THR A 104 16.98 -36.54 -14.50
N VAL A 105 17.81 -37.55 -14.28
CA VAL A 105 17.88 -38.33 -13.03
C VAL A 105 19.26 -38.22 -12.45
N ARG A 106 19.35 -37.99 -11.14
CA ARG A 106 20.62 -37.99 -10.39
C ARG A 106 20.51 -38.90 -9.19
N ARG A 107 21.59 -39.62 -8.87
CA ARG A 107 21.66 -40.44 -7.66
C ARG A 107 21.80 -39.53 -6.45
N ASN A 108 20.91 -39.63 -5.47
CA ASN A 108 21.02 -38.91 -4.21
C ASN A 108 22.16 -39.54 -3.40
N ILE A 109 23.11 -38.73 -2.95
CA ILE A 109 24.31 -39.20 -2.23
C ILE A 109 23.90 -39.73 -0.85
N ALA A 110 22.86 -39.19 -0.22
CA ALA A 110 22.45 -39.59 1.14
C ALA A 110 21.58 -40.86 1.16
N THR A 111 20.66 -41.03 0.19
CA THR A 111 19.72 -42.16 0.18
C THR A 111 20.07 -43.23 -0.84
N GLY A 112 21.02 -42.97 -1.74
CA GLY A 112 21.41 -43.88 -2.83
C GLY A 112 20.32 -44.03 -3.93
N GLN A 113 19.16 -43.44 -3.78
CA GLN A 113 18.04 -43.55 -4.73
C GLN A 113 18.21 -42.61 -5.92
N LEU A 114 17.67 -43.02 -7.06
CA LEU A 114 17.58 -42.16 -8.24
C LEU A 114 16.44 -41.17 -8.08
N GLN A 115 16.80 -39.88 -8.10
CA GLN A 115 15.83 -38.78 -7.97
C GLN A 115 15.86 -37.90 -9.20
N GLN A 116 14.71 -37.42 -9.62
CA GLN A 116 14.59 -36.43 -10.68
C GLN A 116 15.24 -35.11 -10.25
N TYR A 117 16.02 -34.52 -11.16
CA TYR A 117 16.86 -33.35 -10.89
C TYR A 117 16.78 -32.34 -12.05
N ILE A 118 16.61 -31.06 -11.71
CA ILE A 118 16.73 -29.96 -12.66
C ILE A 118 18.15 -29.40 -12.62
N PRO A 119 18.86 -29.27 -13.75
CA PRO A 119 20.19 -28.66 -13.77
C PRO A 119 20.15 -27.20 -13.30
N LEU A 120 21.14 -26.81 -12.51
CA LEU A 120 21.22 -25.46 -11.90
C LEU A 120 21.16 -24.33 -12.92
N THR A 121 21.73 -24.53 -14.12
CA THR A 121 21.71 -23.55 -15.20
C THR A 121 20.30 -23.24 -15.68
N SER A 122 19.47 -24.27 -15.88
CA SER A 122 18.06 -24.11 -16.24
C SER A 122 17.25 -23.45 -15.15
N LEU A 123 17.50 -23.86 -13.89
CA LEU A 123 16.85 -23.29 -12.71
C LEU A 123 17.16 -21.79 -12.58
N CYS A 124 18.45 -21.41 -12.71
CA CYS A 124 18.87 -20.01 -12.66
C CYS A 124 18.20 -19.16 -13.74
N CYS A 125 18.10 -19.68 -14.96
CA CYS A 125 17.42 -18.98 -16.05
C CYS A 125 15.94 -18.72 -15.75
N HIS A 126 15.22 -19.71 -15.21
CA HIS A 126 13.79 -19.53 -14.87
C HIS A 126 13.60 -18.54 -13.71
N TYR A 127 14.44 -18.57 -12.69
CA TYR A 127 14.40 -17.58 -11.62
C TYR A 127 14.71 -16.16 -12.11
N THR A 128 15.69 -16.01 -13.00
CA THR A 128 16.03 -14.71 -13.58
C THR A 128 14.85 -14.14 -14.37
N VAL A 129 14.20 -14.95 -15.21
CA VAL A 129 12.99 -14.53 -15.93
C VAL A 129 11.89 -14.13 -14.96
N ALA A 130 11.67 -14.90 -13.89
CA ALA A 130 10.66 -14.58 -12.88
C ALA A 130 10.94 -13.24 -12.19
N ILE A 131 12.19 -13.01 -11.75
CA ILE A 131 12.58 -11.76 -11.09
C ILE A 131 12.43 -10.57 -12.04
N VAL A 132 12.91 -10.67 -13.27
CA VAL A 132 12.77 -9.58 -14.27
C VAL A 132 11.31 -9.26 -14.53
N THR A 133 10.45 -10.27 -14.65
CA THR A 133 9.01 -10.05 -14.86
C THR A 133 8.35 -9.37 -13.65
N VAL A 134 8.70 -9.76 -12.42
CA VAL A 134 8.20 -9.11 -11.19
C VAL A 134 8.63 -7.65 -11.14
N ILE A 135 9.92 -7.36 -11.42
CA ILE A 135 10.44 -5.98 -11.48
C ILE A 135 9.70 -5.17 -12.55
N PHE A 136 9.48 -5.74 -13.73
CA PHE A 136 8.75 -5.08 -14.81
C PHE A 136 7.32 -4.73 -14.38
N MET A 137 6.61 -5.63 -13.71
CA MET A 137 5.27 -5.37 -13.18
C MET A 137 5.28 -4.29 -12.09
N ILE A 138 6.31 -4.24 -11.24
CA ILE A 138 6.50 -3.17 -10.26
C ILE A 138 6.70 -1.82 -10.96
N CYS A 139 7.47 -1.77 -12.04
CA CYS A 139 7.63 -0.55 -12.84
C CYS A 139 6.31 -0.06 -13.44
N ILE A 140 5.42 -0.98 -13.85
CA ILE A 140 4.07 -0.62 -14.32
C ILE A 140 3.25 0.00 -13.19
N ILE A 141 3.31 -0.53 -11.96
CA ILE A 141 2.63 0.06 -10.80
C ILE A 141 3.13 1.49 -10.55
N LEU A 142 4.44 1.69 -10.58
CA LEU A 142 5.02 3.03 -10.35
C LEU A 142 4.65 4.00 -11.48
N ALA A 143 4.57 3.54 -12.72
CA ALA A 143 4.08 4.35 -13.83
C ALA A 143 2.59 4.72 -13.67
N ALA A 144 1.75 3.79 -13.22
CA ALA A 144 0.35 4.06 -12.91
C ALA A 144 0.21 5.09 -11.77
N LEU A 145 1.03 4.96 -10.72
CA LEU A 145 1.10 5.95 -9.63
C LEU A 145 1.44 7.35 -10.15
N LEU A 146 2.48 7.47 -11.00
CA LEU A 146 2.83 8.75 -11.63
C LEU A 146 1.68 9.29 -12.47
N GLY A 147 0.96 8.44 -13.19
CA GLY A 147 -0.25 8.82 -13.92
C GLY A 147 -1.33 9.43 -13.01
N VAL A 148 -1.57 8.84 -11.84
CA VAL A 148 -2.50 9.37 -10.84
C VAL A 148 -2.02 10.71 -10.29
N VAL A 149 -0.73 10.88 -10.04
CA VAL A 149 -0.15 12.16 -9.56
C VAL A 149 -0.35 13.27 -10.60
N VAL A 150 -0.10 12.97 -11.88
CA VAL A 150 -0.36 13.92 -12.97
C VAL A 150 -1.84 14.26 -13.08
N TYR A 151 -2.72 13.26 -13.01
CA TYR A 151 -4.18 13.45 -12.99
C TYR A 151 -4.60 14.41 -11.86
N ARG A 152 -4.12 14.17 -10.63
CA ARG A 152 -4.39 15.05 -9.47
C ARG A 152 -3.97 16.48 -9.74
N SER A 153 -2.77 16.70 -10.27
CA SER A 153 -2.24 18.03 -10.57
C SER A 153 -3.09 18.77 -11.60
N VAL A 154 -3.56 18.08 -12.64
CA VAL A 154 -4.41 18.64 -13.69
C VAL A 154 -5.80 18.97 -13.15
N VAL A 155 -6.45 18.03 -12.49
CA VAL A 155 -7.81 18.20 -11.95
C VAL A 155 -7.82 19.30 -10.89
N TYR A 156 -6.84 19.30 -9.98
CA TYR A 156 -6.71 20.33 -8.96
C TYR A 156 -6.57 21.73 -9.59
N THR A 157 -5.72 21.89 -10.61
CA THR A 157 -5.53 23.18 -11.30
C THR A 157 -6.81 23.67 -11.98
N ILE A 158 -7.58 22.77 -12.58
CA ILE A 158 -8.85 23.13 -13.25
C ILE A 158 -9.94 23.44 -12.22
N ALA A 159 -10.04 22.63 -11.18
CA ALA A 159 -11.10 22.74 -10.18
C ALA A 159 -10.90 23.96 -9.25
N THR A 160 -9.67 24.37 -8.96
CA THR A 160 -9.33 25.53 -8.13
C THR A 160 -9.87 26.86 -8.74
N ARG A 161 -10.16 26.85 -10.03
CA ARG A 161 -10.79 28.01 -10.70
C ARG A 161 -12.22 28.26 -10.24
N ARG A 162 -12.90 27.27 -9.65
CA ARG A 162 -14.32 27.37 -9.20
C ARG A 162 -14.44 27.56 -7.69
N SER A 163 -13.86 26.65 -6.91
CA SER A 163 -13.87 26.66 -5.44
C SER A 163 -12.76 25.78 -4.91
N GLU A 164 -11.90 26.30 -4.04
CA GLU A 164 -10.72 25.56 -3.56
C GLU A 164 -11.07 24.40 -2.63
N SER A 165 -12.00 24.58 -1.70
CA SER A 165 -12.39 23.53 -0.75
C SER A 165 -13.07 22.34 -1.44
N GLN A 166 -13.99 22.60 -2.36
CA GLN A 166 -14.64 21.55 -3.14
C GLN A 166 -13.66 20.85 -4.10
N ALA A 167 -12.73 21.62 -4.69
CA ALA A 167 -11.71 21.09 -5.58
C ALA A 167 -10.86 20.02 -4.89
N ARG A 168 -10.41 20.27 -3.66
CA ARG A 168 -9.58 19.31 -2.89
C ARG A 168 -10.32 18.01 -2.61
N VAL A 169 -11.49 18.10 -1.99
CA VAL A 169 -12.30 16.92 -1.63
C VAL A 169 -12.63 16.08 -2.87
N THR A 170 -13.05 16.73 -3.95
CA THR A 170 -13.36 16.03 -5.20
C THR A 170 -12.13 15.34 -5.79
N THR A 171 -10.99 16.03 -5.81
CA THR A 171 -9.74 15.47 -6.34
C THR A 171 -9.26 14.29 -5.49
N ASP A 172 -9.34 14.37 -4.16
CA ASP A 172 -8.91 13.29 -3.26
C ASP A 172 -9.78 12.04 -3.43
N ILE A 173 -11.10 12.22 -3.48
CA ILE A 173 -12.04 11.09 -3.66
C ILE A 173 -11.85 10.46 -5.05
N THR A 174 -11.81 11.26 -6.11
CA THR A 174 -11.66 10.71 -7.48
C THR A 174 -10.33 10.03 -7.69
N ALA A 175 -9.24 10.60 -7.19
CA ALA A 175 -7.93 9.97 -7.25
C ALA A 175 -7.87 8.68 -6.41
N GLY A 176 -8.52 8.65 -5.24
CA GLY A 176 -8.66 7.46 -4.41
C GLY A 176 -9.38 6.33 -5.15
N VAL A 177 -10.50 6.64 -5.80
CA VAL A 177 -11.27 5.67 -6.61
C VAL A 177 -10.45 5.16 -7.80
N ILE A 178 -9.76 6.05 -8.52
CA ILE A 178 -8.88 5.65 -9.64
C ILE A 178 -7.76 4.72 -9.13
N THR A 179 -7.14 5.06 -8.01
CA THR A 179 -6.12 4.22 -7.38
C THR A 179 -6.67 2.84 -7.02
N LEU A 180 -7.87 2.76 -6.43
CA LEU A 180 -8.53 1.51 -6.11
C LEU A 180 -8.79 0.65 -7.36
N ILE A 181 -9.26 1.26 -8.44
CA ILE A 181 -9.46 0.57 -9.73
C ILE A 181 -8.13 0.04 -10.25
N CYS A 182 -7.08 0.85 -10.27
CA CYS A 182 -5.74 0.44 -10.71
C CYS A 182 -5.20 -0.74 -9.89
N ILE A 183 -5.34 -0.71 -8.56
CA ILE A 183 -4.92 -1.80 -7.67
C ILE A 183 -5.59 -3.12 -8.06
N ASN A 184 -6.89 -3.09 -8.28
CA ASN A 184 -7.66 -4.31 -8.60
C ASN A 184 -7.36 -4.83 -10.00
N VAL A 185 -7.32 -3.95 -11.00
CA VAL A 185 -7.02 -4.33 -12.39
C VAL A 185 -5.61 -4.92 -12.50
N LEU A 186 -4.60 -4.27 -11.91
CA LEU A 186 -3.23 -4.78 -11.93
C LEU A 186 -3.10 -6.10 -11.15
N GLY A 187 -3.81 -6.24 -10.03
CA GLY A 187 -3.91 -7.49 -9.28
C GLY A 187 -4.48 -8.63 -10.14
N TRP A 188 -5.57 -8.38 -10.82
CA TRP A 188 -6.22 -9.33 -11.73
C TRP A 188 -5.30 -9.81 -12.86
N VAL A 189 -4.57 -8.90 -13.46
CA VAL A 189 -3.61 -9.20 -14.52
C VAL A 189 -2.40 -9.97 -13.98
N TYR A 190 -1.96 -9.66 -12.75
CA TYR A 190 -0.75 -10.25 -12.19
C TYR A 190 -0.93 -11.70 -11.72
N VAL A 191 -2.09 -12.09 -11.20
CA VAL A 191 -2.34 -13.46 -10.70
C VAL A 191 -2.01 -14.54 -11.74
N PRO A 192 -2.55 -14.49 -12.99
CA PRO A 192 -2.23 -15.49 -14.00
C PRO A 192 -0.75 -15.45 -14.43
N ILE A 193 -0.12 -14.27 -14.41
CA ILE A 193 1.32 -14.13 -14.71
C ILE A 193 2.15 -14.84 -13.63
N ALA A 194 1.89 -14.58 -12.35
CA ALA A 194 2.59 -15.21 -11.24
C ALA A 194 2.43 -16.73 -11.25
N THR A 195 1.22 -17.23 -11.53
CA THR A 195 0.94 -18.66 -11.68
C THR A 195 1.78 -19.29 -12.82
N ARG A 196 1.80 -18.65 -13.99
CA ARG A 196 2.61 -19.13 -15.13
C ARG A 196 4.11 -19.13 -14.81
N LEU A 197 4.61 -18.07 -14.17
CA LEU A 197 6.01 -17.98 -13.77
C LEU A 197 6.40 -19.08 -12.78
N THR A 198 5.55 -19.33 -11.79
CA THR A 198 5.80 -20.39 -10.80
C THR A 198 5.74 -21.79 -11.43
N ASN A 199 4.86 -22.00 -12.40
CA ASN A 199 4.81 -23.24 -13.17
C ASN A 199 6.01 -23.41 -14.13
N LEU A 200 6.62 -22.31 -14.61
CA LEU A 200 7.87 -22.35 -15.39
C LEU A 200 9.07 -22.75 -14.53
N GLU A 201 9.11 -22.31 -13.28
CA GLU A 201 10.16 -22.72 -12.32
C GLU A 201 10.09 -24.21 -12.01
N ASN A 202 8.93 -24.83 -12.20
CA ASN A 202 8.65 -26.25 -12.02
C ASN A 202 9.16 -26.81 -10.68
N PRO A 203 8.72 -26.27 -9.52
CA PRO A 203 9.14 -26.72 -8.22
C PRO A 203 8.72 -28.18 -7.97
N ARG A 204 9.53 -28.91 -7.17
CA ARG A 204 9.38 -30.33 -6.96
C ARG A 204 8.11 -30.67 -6.16
N THR A 205 7.85 -29.92 -5.08
CA THR A 205 6.74 -30.18 -4.16
C THR A 205 5.68 -29.07 -4.26
N GLN A 206 4.48 -29.37 -3.79
CA GLN A 206 3.38 -28.41 -3.76
C GLN A 206 3.68 -27.25 -2.80
N SER A 207 4.26 -27.54 -1.63
CA SER A 207 4.66 -26.50 -0.67
C SER A 207 5.70 -25.53 -1.25
N GLN A 208 6.66 -26.04 -2.04
CA GLN A 208 7.63 -25.17 -2.73
C GLN A 208 6.96 -24.28 -3.76
N TRP A 209 5.96 -24.80 -4.47
CA TRP A 209 5.17 -24.03 -5.44
C TRP A 209 4.39 -22.92 -4.74
N GLU A 210 3.69 -23.25 -3.67
CA GLU A 210 2.91 -22.29 -2.89
C GLU A 210 3.79 -21.20 -2.27
N ASN A 211 4.93 -21.56 -1.72
CA ASN A 211 5.89 -20.60 -1.18
C ASN A 211 6.43 -19.66 -2.27
N SER A 212 6.87 -20.21 -3.40
CA SER A 212 7.38 -19.40 -4.52
C SER A 212 6.30 -18.47 -5.09
N PHE A 213 5.07 -18.95 -5.24
CA PHE A 213 3.92 -18.15 -5.66
C PHE A 213 3.62 -17.04 -4.65
N THR A 214 3.58 -17.38 -3.35
CA THR A 214 3.29 -16.44 -2.28
C THR A 214 4.30 -15.30 -2.21
N TYR A 215 5.61 -15.60 -2.34
CA TYR A 215 6.64 -14.55 -2.36
C TYR A 215 6.46 -13.57 -3.52
N LYS A 216 6.16 -14.07 -4.72
CA LYS A 216 5.91 -13.21 -5.89
C LYS A 216 4.66 -12.35 -5.70
N MET A 217 3.57 -12.97 -5.22
CA MET A 217 2.33 -12.26 -4.93
C MET A 217 2.52 -11.20 -3.84
N PHE A 218 3.23 -11.53 -2.78
CA PHE A 218 3.50 -10.60 -1.69
C PHE A 218 4.30 -9.39 -2.16
N ALA A 219 5.41 -9.60 -2.88
CA ALA A 219 6.25 -8.52 -3.38
C ALA A 219 5.46 -7.55 -4.28
N PHE A 220 4.67 -8.09 -5.20
CA PHE A 220 3.83 -7.29 -6.09
C PHE A 220 2.73 -6.55 -5.32
N GLN A 221 1.95 -7.26 -4.49
CA GLN A 221 0.83 -6.69 -3.77
C GLN A 221 1.28 -5.62 -2.77
N PHE A 222 2.42 -5.83 -2.10
CA PHE A 222 2.97 -4.84 -1.19
C PHE A 222 3.21 -3.50 -1.91
N VAL A 223 3.88 -3.51 -3.05
CA VAL A 223 4.09 -2.27 -3.82
C VAL A 223 2.77 -1.73 -4.36
N ASN A 224 1.89 -2.59 -4.87
CA ASN A 224 0.62 -2.18 -5.46
C ASN A 224 -0.31 -1.47 -4.46
N TRP A 225 -0.35 -1.91 -3.21
CA TRP A 225 -1.23 -1.34 -2.19
C TRP A 225 -0.62 -0.14 -1.47
N TYR A 226 0.67 -0.19 -1.20
CA TYR A 226 1.31 0.82 -0.36
C TYR A 226 1.98 1.95 -1.12
N SER A 227 2.23 1.83 -2.43
CA SER A 227 2.96 2.86 -3.20
C SER A 227 2.31 4.24 -3.13
N SER A 228 0.98 4.33 -3.23
CA SER A 228 0.25 5.58 -3.13
C SER A 228 0.32 6.19 -1.72
N LEU A 229 0.29 5.35 -0.67
CA LEU A 229 0.43 5.79 0.72
C LEU A 229 1.84 6.30 1.01
N PHE A 230 2.87 5.60 0.52
CA PHE A 230 4.25 6.06 0.62
C PHE A 230 4.47 7.38 -0.11
N TYR A 231 3.86 7.56 -1.29
CA TYR A 231 3.92 8.82 -2.01
C TYR A 231 3.35 9.98 -1.18
N ILE A 232 2.15 9.82 -0.62
CA ILE A 232 1.51 10.85 0.21
C ILE A 232 2.31 11.12 1.48
N ALA A 233 2.78 10.07 2.17
CA ALA A 233 3.46 10.21 3.45
C ALA A 233 4.84 10.85 3.35
N PHE A 234 5.62 10.53 2.31
CA PHE A 234 7.04 10.89 2.26
C PHE A 234 7.39 11.86 1.14
N PHE A 235 6.76 11.76 -0.03
CA PHE A 235 7.14 12.54 -1.20
C PHE A 235 6.32 13.81 -1.36
N LYS A 236 5.02 13.75 -1.08
CA LYS A 236 4.13 14.90 -1.25
C LYS A 236 4.47 16.05 -0.29
N THR A 237 4.98 15.75 0.92
CA THR A 237 5.23 16.76 1.97
C THR A 237 6.51 17.56 1.80
N LYS A 238 7.59 16.97 1.30
CA LYS A 238 8.93 17.54 1.48
C LYS A 238 9.63 18.04 0.23
N HIS A 239 9.34 17.48 -0.93
CA HIS A 239 10.18 17.71 -2.11
C HIS A 239 9.54 18.57 -3.18
N PHE A 240 8.25 18.83 -3.10
CA PHE A 240 7.51 19.48 -4.19
C PHE A 240 6.74 20.74 -3.75
N THR A 241 6.69 21.02 -2.45
CA THR A 241 6.13 22.27 -1.96
C THR A 241 7.25 23.25 -1.70
N GLY A 242 7.36 24.27 -2.53
CA GLY A 242 8.15 25.45 -2.26
C GLY A 242 7.74 26.10 -0.93
N ARG A 243 8.35 27.23 -0.60
CA ARG A 243 7.99 28.05 0.57
C ARG A 243 6.49 28.35 0.57
N PRO A 244 5.85 28.55 1.73
CA PRO A 244 4.45 28.98 1.78
C PRO A 244 4.22 30.17 0.83
N GLY A 245 3.36 29.99 -0.17
CA GLY A 245 3.11 30.96 -1.24
C GLY A 245 3.86 30.75 -2.55
N GLU A 246 4.92 29.95 -2.57
CA GLU A 246 5.57 29.53 -3.80
C GLU A 246 5.05 28.16 -4.25
N TYR A 247 4.39 28.15 -5.39
CA TYR A 247 3.87 26.94 -5.99
C TYR A 247 4.75 26.49 -7.14
N VAL A 248 5.23 25.25 -7.10
CA VAL A 248 5.94 24.66 -8.23
C VAL A 248 4.96 24.47 -9.38
N ARG A 249 5.19 25.17 -10.48
CA ARG A 249 4.38 25.07 -11.69
C ARG A 249 5.12 24.24 -12.74
N TYR A 250 4.41 23.32 -13.36
CA TYR A 250 4.94 22.47 -14.42
C TYR A 250 4.29 22.73 -15.76
N GLY A 251 5.09 22.63 -16.82
CA GLY A 251 4.65 22.70 -18.20
C GLY A 251 4.25 24.09 -18.68
N LYS A 252 4.01 24.21 -20.01
CA LYS A 252 3.63 25.47 -20.67
C LYS A 252 2.29 26.04 -20.18
N HIS A 253 1.42 25.21 -19.60
CA HIS A 253 0.09 25.60 -19.11
C HIS A 253 0.07 25.96 -17.62
N GLY A 254 1.23 25.97 -16.93
CA GLY A 254 1.35 26.37 -15.53
C GLY A 254 0.60 25.48 -14.55
N TYR A 255 0.58 24.15 -14.79
CA TYR A 255 -0.03 23.19 -13.86
C TYR A 255 0.67 23.27 -12.51
N ARG A 256 -0.14 23.43 -11.46
CA ARG A 256 0.35 23.51 -10.09
C ARG A 256 0.40 22.10 -9.50
N LEU A 257 1.55 21.74 -8.93
CA LEU A 257 1.64 20.51 -8.15
C LEU A 257 0.81 20.67 -6.87
N GLU A 258 -0.03 19.67 -6.59
CA GLU A 258 -0.88 19.65 -5.40
C GLU A 258 0.00 19.42 -4.15
N GLY A 259 -0.01 20.37 -3.22
CA GLY A 259 0.58 20.25 -1.89
C GLY A 259 -0.45 19.80 -0.85
N CYS A 260 0.04 19.37 0.32
CA CYS A 260 -0.85 19.10 1.44
C CYS A 260 -1.51 20.37 1.97
N PRO A 261 -2.74 20.30 2.50
CA PRO A 261 -3.37 21.45 3.11
C PRO A 261 -2.55 21.97 4.29
N PRO A 262 -2.27 23.28 4.37
CA PRO A 262 -1.50 23.83 5.48
C PRO A 262 -2.20 23.67 6.85
N GLN A 263 -3.52 23.50 6.83
CA GLN A 263 -4.37 23.41 8.03
C GLN A 263 -4.37 22.01 8.66
N THR A 264 -4.41 20.96 7.84
CA THR A 264 -4.58 19.56 8.29
C THR A 264 -3.34 18.70 8.04
N GLY A 265 -2.38 19.23 7.28
CA GLY A 265 -1.23 18.45 6.84
C GLY A 265 -1.58 17.30 5.89
N CYS A 266 -0.60 16.45 5.59
CA CYS A 266 -0.81 15.26 4.75
C CYS A 266 -1.44 14.07 5.49
N SER A 267 -1.47 14.08 6.80
CA SER A 267 -1.97 12.93 7.60
C SER A 267 -3.45 12.67 7.36
N MET A 268 -4.26 13.72 7.21
CA MET A 268 -5.68 13.56 6.92
C MET A 268 -5.91 12.94 5.54
N GLU A 269 -5.17 13.39 4.54
CA GLU A 269 -5.24 12.82 3.19
C GLU A 269 -4.78 11.36 3.18
N LEU A 270 -3.72 11.04 3.92
CA LEU A 270 -3.25 9.67 4.10
C LEU A 270 -4.33 8.77 4.72
N CYS A 271 -5.03 9.25 5.76
CA CYS A 271 -6.14 8.54 6.39
C CYS A 271 -7.30 8.30 5.41
N VAL A 272 -7.68 9.31 4.63
CA VAL A 272 -8.74 9.18 3.62
C VAL A 272 -8.34 8.17 2.54
N GLN A 273 -7.11 8.25 2.03
CA GLN A 273 -6.60 7.32 1.03
C GLN A 273 -6.57 5.88 1.57
N LEU A 274 -6.10 5.69 2.80
CA LEU A 274 -6.08 4.39 3.47
C LEU A 274 -7.51 3.85 3.65
N ALA A 275 -8.45 4.69 4.11
CA ALA A 275 -9.84 4.31 4.29
C ALA A 275 -10.49 3.90 2.96
N VAL A 276 -10.27 4.64 1.88
CA VAL A 276 -10.79 4.30 0.55
C VAL A 276 -10.25 2.95 0.07
N ILE A 277 -8.96 2.69 0.24
CA ILE A 277 -8.35 1.42 -0.15
C ILE A 277 -8.91 0.28 0.71
N MET A 278 -8.91 0.40 2.05
CA MET A 278 -9.34 -0.66 2.96
C MET A 278 -10.82 -0.99 2.80
N VAL A 279 -11.69 0.03 2.87
CA VAL A 279 -13.14 -0.15 2.74
C VAL A 279 -13.51 -0.59 1.33
N GLY A 280 -12.88 0.01 0.32
CA GLY A 280 -13.11 -0.36 -1.09
C GLY A 280 -12.74 -1.82 -1.35
N GLN A 281 -11.61 -2.30 -0.83
CA GLN A 281 -11.22 -3.72 -0.94
C GLN A 281 -12.20 -4.66 -0.23
N MET A 282 -12.65 -4.33 0.98
CA MET A 282 -13.67 -5.11 1.69
C MET A 282 -14.95 -5.24 0.86
N ILE A 283 -15.44 -4.14 0.31
CA ILE A 283 -16.66 -4.14 -0.51
C ILE A 283 -16.47 -5.00 -1.76
N LEU A 284 -15.37 -4.83 -2.48
CA LEU A 284 -15.09 -5.57 -3.71
C LEU A 284 -14.91 -7.08 -3.46
N GLN A 285 -14.26 -7.46 -2.37
CA GLN A 285 -14.11 -8.86 -1.98
C GLN A 285 -15.47 -9.49 -1.67
N ASN A 286 -16.30 -8.83 -0.84
CA ASN A 286 -17.64 -9.30 -0.52
C ASN A 286 -18.51 -9.44 -1.78
N ILE A 287 -18.48 -8.46 -2.69
CA ILE A 287 -19.20 -8.55 -3.96
C ILE A 287 -18.69 -9.73 -4.80
N SER A 288 -17.38 -9.96 -4.84
CA SER A 288 -16.79 -11.06 -5.60
C SER A 288 -17.15 -12.43 -5.03
N GLU A 289 -17.28 -12.55 -3.71
CA GLU A 289 -17.73 -13.79 -3.04
C GLU A 289 -19.21 -14.09 -3.30
N ILE A 290 -20.08 -13.07 -3.21
CA ILE A 290 -21.50 -13.20 -3.49
C ILE A 290 -21.74 -13.52 -4.98
N SER A 291 -20.91 -12.99 -5.88
CA SER A 291 -21.05 -13.20 -7.32
C SER A 291 -20.50 -14.54 -7.84
N LYS A 292 -19.75 -15.26 -7.02
CA LYS A 292 -19.30 -16.62 -7.36
C LYS A 292 -20.40 -17.61 -6.96
N PRO A 293 -20.99 -18.35 -7.91
CA PRO A 293 -21.99 -19.38 -7.62
C PRO A 293 -21.38 -20.55 -6.86
#